data_1e43f68376bbcd912b3792788aa9b36f
#
_entry.id   1e43f68376bbcd912b3792788aa9b36f
#
_cell.length_a   1.000
_cell.length_b   1.000
_cell.length_c   1.000
_cell.angle_alpha   90.00
_cell.angle_beta   90.00
_cell.angle_gamma   90.00
#
_symmetry.space_group_name_H-M   'P 1'
#
loop_
_entity.id
_entity.type
_entity.pdbx_description
1 polymer ?
#
loop_
_entity_poly.entity_id
_entity_poly.type
_entity_poly.pdbx_seq_one_letter_code
_entity_poly.pdbx_strand_id
1 'polypeptide(L)'
;MHALIVVANPQPRSLTHALACELAAGASEAGHSTDMADLAAEGFDPRFTARDHAVHLSHETPGNDVFAEQARIDRADVLVLVYPVYWWSFPALLKGWIDRVFTNGWAYAEPAGSPTVRKLGHLRVMLLAVGGAHQRTYARHGYRDAMQVQIAHGIFGYCGARVVRSELLLPPGDGEDWAAHLDAARSIGRALAQEDDAGGAWQSRQAVA
;
A
#
# COMPACT_ATOMS: atom_id res chain seq x y z
N MET A 1 -7.61 -16.57 4.07
CA MET A 1 -7.63 -15.09 4.10
C MET A 1 -7.85 -14.58 2.68
N HIS A 2 -8.37 -13.37 2.57
CA HIS A 2 -8.52 -12.64 1.29
C HIS A 2 -7.62 -11.42 1.27
N ALA A 3 -6.74 -11.31 0.27
CA ALA A 3 -5.84 -10.17 0.10
C ALA A 3 -6.26 -9.29 -1.08
N LEU A 4 -6.43 -7.99 -0.85
CA LEU A 4 -6.51 -7.00 -1.91
C LEU A 4 -5.10 -6.49 -2.22
N ILE A 5 -4.63 -6.74 -3.44
CA ILE A 5 -3.32 -6.29 -3.92
C ILE A 5 -3.53 -5.09 -4.87
N VAL A 6 -3.18 -3.90 -4.41
CA VAL A 6 -3.28 -2.68 -5.20
C VAL A 6 -1.94 -2.38 -5.87
N VAL A 7 -1.96 -2.30 -7.20
CA VAL A 7 -0.78 -2.01 -8.02
C VAL A 7 -0.89 -0.60 -8.59
N ALA A 8 0.15 0.21 -8.43
CA ALA A 8 0.14 1.60 -8.92
C ALA A 8 1.38 1.89 -9.77
N ASN A 9 1.39 1.38 -10.99
CA ASN A 9 2.44 1.66 -11.96
C ASN A 9 1.85 1.82 -13.37
N PRO A 10 2.13 2.90 -14.11
CA PRO A 10 1.58 3.11 -15.45
C PRO A 10 2.15 2.17 -16.53
N GLN A 11 3.25 1.48 -16.24
CA GLN A 11 3.89 0.54 -17.17
C GLN A 11 3.38 -0.88 -16.93
N PRO A 12 2.56 -1.47 -17.87
CA PRO A 12 1.87 -2.77 -17.65
C PRO A 12 2.86 -3.90 -17.52
N ARG A 13 3.99 -4.01 -17.65
CA ARG A 13 4.98 -5.09 -17.48
C ARG A 13 6.18 -4.64 -16.64
N SER A 14 5.89 -3.78 -15.68
CA SER A 14 6.91 -3.29 -14.77
C SER A 14 7.30 -4.33 -13.73
N LEU A 15 8.45 -4.10 -13.09
CA LEU A 15 8.85 -4.87 -11.89
C LEU A 15 7.76 -4.83 -10.79
N THR A 16 7.07 -3.70 -10.64
CA THR A 16 5.95 -3.55 -9.68
C THR A 16 4.86 -4.59 -9.94
N HIS A 17 4.48 -4.80 -11.22
CA HIS A 17 3.51 -5.84 -11.59
C HIS A 17 4.05 -7.24 -11.36
N ALA A 18 5.32 -7.49 -11.72
CA ALA A 18 5.94 -8.80 -11.50
C ALA A 18 5.95 -9.16 -10.01
N LEU A 19 6.31 -8.23 -9.13
CA LEU A 19 6.27 -8.43 -7.67
C LEU A 19 4.85 -8.70 -7.17
N ALA A 20 3.85 -7.98 -7.66
CA ALA A 20 2.45 -8.21 -7.29
C ALA A 20 1.96 -9.61 -7.74
N CYS A 21 2.33 -10.04 -8.96
CA CYS A 21 2.02 -11.37 -9.46
C CYS A 21 2.68 -12.47 -8.62
N GLU A 22 3.96 -12.31 -8.26
CA GLU A 22 4.67 -13.28 -7.42
C GLU A 22 4.06 -13.37 -6.01
N LEU A 23 3.70 -12.22 -5.43
CA LEU A 23 3.00 -12.20 -4.14
C LEU A 23 1.65 -12.92 -4.23
N ALA A 24 0.85 -12.66 -5.26
CA ALA A 24 -0.43 -13.33 -5.49
C ALA A 24 -0.25 -14.86 -5.69
N ALA A 25 0.78 -15.26 -6.43
CA ALA A 25 1.12 -16.67 -6.61
C ALA A 25 1.47 -17.34 -5.27
N GLY A 26 2.31 -16.70 -4.46
CA GLY A 26 2.65 -17.19 -3.12
C GLY A 26 1.44 -17.30 -2.19
N ALA A 27 0.54 -16.33 -2.22
CA ALA A 27 -0.72 -16.34 -1.48
C ALA A 27 -1.60 -17.52 -1.89
N SER A 28 -1.75 -17.75 -3.20
CA SER A 28 -2.53 -18.87 -3.75
C SER A 28 -1.94 -20.24 -3.36
N GLU A 29 -0.61 -20.38 -3.37
CA GLU A 29 0.10 -21.59 -2.91
C GLU A 29 -0.18 -21.91 -1.44
N ALA A 30 -0.40 -20.88 -0.62
CA ALA A 30 -0.76 -21.02 0.80
C ALA A 30 -2.28 -21.15 1.05
N GLY A 31 -3.09 -21.24 -0.02
CA GLY A 31 -4.55 -21.39 0.08
C GLY A 31 -5.31 -20.11 0.37
N HIS A 32 -4.69 -18.94 0.12
CA HIS A 32 -5.35 -17.64 0.26
C HIS A 32 -5.94 -17.18 -1.09
N SER A 33 -7.04 -16.43 -1.04
CA SER A 33 -7.60 -15.77 -2.23
C SER A 33 -7.04 -14.36 -2.39
N THR A 34 -6.92 -13.90 -3.63
CA THR A 34 -6.44 -12.55 -3.95
C THR A 34 -7.37 -11.84 -4.93
N ASP A 35 -7.53 -10.54 -4.76
CA ASP A 35 -8.08 -9.61 -5.74
C ASP A 35 -6.96 -8.62 -6.11
N MET A 36 -6.72 -8.39 -7.41
CA MET A 36 -5.69 -7.46 -7.88
C MET A 36 -6.34 -6.23 -8.49
N ALA A 37 -6.09 -5.07 -7.88
CA ALA A 37 -6.50 -3.76 -8.36
C ALA A 37 -5.32 -3.08 -9.06
N ASP A 38 -5.24 -3.17 -10.38
CA ASP A 38 -4.29 -2.39 -11.17
C ASP A 38 -4.90 -1.01 -11.47
N LEU A 39 -4.57 -0.01 -10.65
CA LEU A 39 -5.17 1.32 -10.73
C LEU A 39 -4.97 2.00 -12.10
N ALA A 40 -3.85 1.71 -12.78
CA ALA A 40 -3.58 2.27 -14.12
C ALA A 40 -4.41 1.56 -15.19
N ALA A 41 -4.46 0.23 -15.17
CA ALA A 41 -5.21 -0.56 -16.14
C ALA A 41 -6.73 -0.39 -15.95
N GLU A 42 -7.20 -0.25 -14.72
CA GLU A 42 -8.61 0.01 -14.38
C GLU A 42 -9.01 1.47 -14.66
N GLY A 43 -8.05 2.35 -14.98
CA GLY A 43 -8.31 3.75 -15.30
C GLY A 43 -8.81 4.57 -14.11
N PHE A 44 -8.37 4.23 -12.90
CA PHE A 44 -8.73 5.01 -11.71
C PHE A 44 -8.28 6.46 -11.87
N ASP A 45 -9.20 7.42 -11.68
CA ASP A 45 -8.89 8.85 -11.72
C ASP A 45 -8.39 9.32 -10.34
N PRO A 46 -7.08 9.63 -10.19
CA PRO A 46 -6.52 10.05 -8.90
C PRO A 46 -6.78 11.50 -8.54
N ARG A 47 -7.46 12.27 -9.39
CA ARG A 47 -7.68 13.72 -9.15
C ARG A 47 -8.66 13.92 -8.01
N PHE A 48 -8.19 14.58 -6.96
CA PHE A 48 -9.05 15.02 -5.87
C PHE A 48 -9.92 16.18 -6.32
N THR A 49 -11.24 16.05 -6.25
CA THR A 49 -12.21 16.98 -6.79
C THR A 49 -12.91 17.78 -5.70
N ALA A 50 -13.71 18.78 -6.09
CA ALA A 50 -14.57 19.51 -5.14
C ALA A 50 -15.60 18.60 -4.45
N ARG A 51 -16.06 17.54 -5.17
CA ARG A 51 -16.95 16.53 -4.58
C ARG A 51 -16.22 15.71 -3.50
N ASP A 52 -15.00 15.25 -3.78
CA ASP A 52 -14.21 14.52 -2.78
C ASP A 52 -13.97 15.39 -1.53
N HIS A 53 -13.70 16.69 -1.72
CA HIS A 53 -13.60 17.63 -0.60
C HIS A 53 -14.91 17.73 0.19
N ALA A 54 -16.06 17.81 -0.47
CA ALA A 54 -17.36 17.84 0.21
C ALA A 54 -17.64 16.53 0.98
N VAL A 55 -17.19 15.37 0.45
CA VAL A 55 -17.26 14.09 1.16
C VAL A 55 -16.42 14.13 2.45
N HIS A 56 -15.19 14.64 2.41
CA HIS A 56 -14.35 14.78 3.60
C HIS A 56 -14.97 15.72 4.66
N LEU A 57 -15.73 16.71 4.23
CA LEU A 57 -16.51 17.58 5.12
C LEU A 57 -17.83 16.98 5.57
N SER A 58 -18.15 15.75 5.18
CA SER A 58 -19.42 15.06 5.46
C SER A 58 -20.66 15.78 4.89
N HIS A 59 -20.48 16.55 3.81
CA HIS A 59 -21.57 17.24 3.12
C HIS A 59 -22.17 16.43 1.98
N GLU A 60 -21.40 15.45 1.44
CA GLU A 60 -21.82 14.57 0.36
C GLU A 60 -21.40 13.11 0.63
N THR A 61 -21.94 12.20 -0.17
CA THR A 61 -21.53 10.81 -0.19
C THR A 61 -20.48 10.57 -1.30
N PRO A 62 -19.55 9.60 -1.13
CA PRO A 62 -18.58 9.26 -2.16
C PRO A 62 -19.21 8.90 -3.51
N GLY A 63 -18.44 9.03 -4.58
CA GLY A 63 -18.82 8.53 -5.90
C GLY A 63 -18.81 6.99 -5.97
N ASN A 64 -19.50 6.44 -6.98
CA ASN A 64 -19.57 4.98 -7.16
C ASN A 64 -18.19 4.33 -7.35
N ASP A 65 -17.26 5.03 -7.96
CA ASP A 65 -15.87 4.60 -8.12
C ASP A 65 -15.17 4.45 -6.76
N VAL A 66 -15.34 5.40 -5.86
CA VAL A 66 -14.83 5.35 -4.49
C VAL A 66 -15.52 4.26 -3.68
N PHE A 67 -16.84 4.15 -3.76
CA PHE A 67 -17.58 3.07 -3.08
C PHE A 67 -17.14 1.68 -3.54
N ALA A 68 -16.85 1.49 -4.83
CA ALA A 68 -16.36 0.22 -5.35
C ALA A 68 -15.01 -0.17 -4.71
N GLU A 69 -14.10 0.79 -4.57
CA GLU A 69 -12.80 0.57 -3.92
C GLU A 69 -12.94 0.31 -2.41
N GLN A 70 -13.77 1.07 -1.72
CA GLN A 70 -14.08 0.82 -0.30
C GLN A 70 -14.65 -0.59 -0.09
N ALA A 71 -15.58 -1.03 -0.95
CA ALA A 71 -16.13 -2.37 -0.89
C ALA A 71 -15.11 -3.48 -1.18
N ARG A 72 -14.06 -3.22 -1.98
CA ARG A 72 -12.92 -4.15 -2.17
C ARG A 72 -12.12 -4.27 -0.88
N ILE A 73 -11.81 -3.13 -0.24
CA ILE A 73 -11.07 -3.10 1.03
C ILE A 73 -11.87 -3.76 2.16
N ASP A 74 -13.18 -3.51 2.25
CA ASP A 74 -14.05 -4.08 3.28
C ASP A 74 -14.11 -5.62 3.24
N ARG A 75 -13.88 -6.22 2.04
CA ARG A 75 -13.81 -7.68 1.89
C ARG A 75 -12.44 -8.27 2.19
N ALA A 76 -11.40 -7.41 2.30
CA ALA A 76 -10.03 -7.86 2.46
C ALA A 76 -9.64 -8.04 3.93
N ASP A 77 -8.99 -9.15 4.26
CA ASP A 77 -8.30 -9.34 5.54
C ASP A 77 -6.97 -8.58 5.57
N VAL A 78 -6.37 -8.37 4.40
CA VAL A 78 -5.11 -7.62 4.24
C VAL A 78 -5.11 -6.81 2.95
N LEU A 79 -4.70 -5.55 3.05
CA LEU A 79 -4.44 -4.64 1.94
C LEU A 79 -2.94 -4.64 1.66
N VAL A 80 -2.54 -5.02 0.45
CA VAL A 80 -1.16 -4.98 0.01
C VAL A 80 -1.00 -3.90 -1.05
N LEU A 81 -0.10 -2.94 -0.81
CA LEU A 81 0.21 -1.88 -1.77
C LEU A 81 1.57 -2.16 -2.42
N VAL A 82 1.59 -2.30 -3.74
CA VAL A 82 2.81 -2.54 -4.53
C VAL A 82 3.02 -1.35 -5.47
N TYR A 83 4.12 -0.59 -5.28
CA TYR A 83 4.28 0.69 -5.96
C TYR A 83 5.75 1.13 -6.10
N PRO A 84 6.07 1.93 -7.12
CA PRO A 84 7.37 2.60 -7.21
C PRO A 84 7.43 3.79 -6.24
N VAL A 85 8.58 4.00 -5.60
CA VAL A 85 8.81 5.19 -4.78
C VAL A 85 9.08 6.38 -5.68
N TYR A 86 8.21 7.37 -5.63
CA TYR A 86 8.40 8.66 -6.28
C TYR A 86 8.51 9.75 -5.22
N TRP A 87 9.61 10.51 -5.29
CA TRP A 87 9.87 11.59 -4.31
C TRP A 87 9.73 11.13 -2.84
N TRP A 88 10.29 9.95 -2.56
CA TRP A 88 10.31 9.34 -1.21
C TRP A 88 8.92 9.07 -0.62
N SER A 89 7.93 8.91 -1.49
CA SER A 89 6.54 8.69 -1.11
C SER A 89 5.81 7.82 -2.16
N PHE A 90 4.49 7.79 -2.07
CA PHE A 90 3.63 7.17 -3.07
C PHE A 90 3.67 7.91 -4.41
N PRO A 91 3.53 7.21 -5.55
CA PRO A 91 3.24 7.85 -6.82
C PRO A 91 1.88 8.56 -6.77
N ALA A 92 1.70 9.60 -7.60
CA ALA A 92 0.48 10.40 -7.62
C ALA A 92 -0.80 9.57 -7.79
N LEU A 93 -0.76 8.51 -8.61
CA LEU A 93 -1.88 7.58 -8.80
C LEU A 93 -2.32 6.93 -7.50
N LEU A 94 -1.37 6.38 -6.73
CA LEU A 94 -1.67 5.73 -5.46
C LEU A 94 -2.04 6.74 -4.37
N LYS A 95 -1.34 7.89 -4.34
CA LYS A 95 -1.67 8.94 -3.37
C LYS A 95 -3.08 9.48 -3.59
N GLY A 96 -3.46 9.73 -4.84
CA GLY A 96 -4.80 10.18 -5.19
C GLY A 96 -5.87 9.10 -4.91
N TRP A 97 -5.55 7.81 -5.10
CA TRP A 97 -6.43 6.72 -4.69
C TRP A 97 -6.68 6.77 -3.18
N ILE A 98 -5.63 6.90 -2.36
CA ILE A 98 -5.77 7.03 -0.91
C ILE A 98 -6.57 8.28 -0.55
N ASP A 99 -6.25 9.44 -1.14
CA ASP A 99 -6.93 10.70 -0.82
C ASP A 99 -8.43 10.66 -1.11
N ARG A 100 -8.85 9.92 -2.14
CA ARG A 100 -10.26 9.80 -2.51
C ARG A 100 -11.00 8.68 -1.76
N VAL A 101 -10.31 7.55 -1.49
CA VAL A 101 -10.94 6.33 -0.93
C VAL A 101 -11.01 6.38 0.60
N PHE A 102 -10.00 6.93 1.28
CA PHE A 102 -9.93 6.97 2.74
C PHE A 102 -10.71 8.17 3.30
N THR A 103 -12.03 8.13 3.11
CA THR A 103 -12.92 9.25 3.42
C THR A 103 -13.29 9.34 4.90
N ASN A 104 -13.65 10.55 5.33
CA ASN A 104 -14.42 10.76 6.55
C ASN A 104 -15.75 9.99 6.47
N GLY A 105 -16.13 9.34 7.57
CA GLY A 105 -17.29 8.47 7.67
C GLY A 105 -17.00 7.00 7.38
N TRP A 106 -15.99 6.66 6.57
CA TRP A 106 -15.60 5.27 6.27
C TRP A 106 -14.25 4.88 6.88
N ALA A 107 -13.15 5.58 6.60
CA ALA A 107 -11.83 5.26 7.15
C ALA A 107 -11.64 5.79 8.58
N TYR A 108 -12.20 6.93 8.85
CA TYR A 108 -12.22 7.60 10.16
C TYR A 108 -13.52 8.41 10.29
N ALA A 109 -13.77 8.96 11.47
CA ALA A 109 -14.85 9.92 11.66
C ALA A 109 -14.39 11.04 12.59
N GLU A 110 -14.76 12.27 12.26
CA GLU A 110 -14.49 13.48 13.05
C GLU A 110 -15.79 14.08 13.59
N PRO A 111 -16.35 13.51 14.69
CA PRO A 111 -17.56 14.09 15.29
C PRO A 111 -17.23 15.42 15.93
N ALA A 112 -18.12 16.41 15.74
CA ALA A 112 -17.92 17.74 16.30
C ALA A 112 -17.69 17.69 17.82
N GLY A 113 -16.58 18.30 18.29
CA GLY A 113 -16.24 18.38 19.71
C GLY A 113 -15.75 17.08 20.35
N SER A 114 -15.46 16.05 19.57
CA SER A 114 -14.97 14.75 20.06
C SER A 114 -13.68 14.34 19.36
N PRO A 115 -12.85 13.47 19.97
CA PRO A 115 -11.67 12.94 19.29
C PRO A 115 -12.03 12.16 18.03
N THR A 116 -11.09 12.12 17.08
CA THR A 116 -11.22 11.30 15.86
C THR A 116 -11.44 9.83 16.19
N VAL A 117 -12.44 9.24 15.57
CA VAL A 117 -12.74 7.81 15.66
C VAL A 117 -12.07 7.08 14.49
N ARG A 118 -11.21 6.13 14.81
CA ARG A 118 -10.49 5.28 13.85
C ARG A 118 -11.37 4.11 13.45
N LYS A 119 -11.61 3.88 12.16
CA LYS A 119 -12.60 2.89 11.70
C LYS A 119 -12.00 1.66 11.01
N LEU A 120 -10.71 1.70 10.66
CA LEU A 120 -10.02 0.60 9.97
C LEU A 120 -9.15 -0.27 10.90
N GLY A 121 -9.46 -0.35 12.19
CA GLY A 121 -8.69 -1.13 13.16
C GLY A 121 -8.61 -2.64 12.87
N HIS A 122 -9.48 -3.17 12.04
CA HIS A 122 -9.48 -4.56 11.57
C HIS A 122 -8.52 -4.78 10.39
N LEU A 123 -8.15 -3.73 9.67
CA LEU A 123 -7.41 -3.83 8.42
C LEU A 123 -5.90 -3.97 8.69
N ARG A 124 -5.31 -5.02 8.15
CA ARG A 124 -3.85 -5.21 8.07
C ARG A 124 -3.35 -4.62 6.76
N VAL A 125 -2.19 -3.97 6.77
CA VAL A 125 -1.60 -3.34 5.59
C VAL A 125 -0.17 -3.84 5.40
N MET A 126 0.17 -4.18 4.17
CA MET A 126 1.54 -4.48 3.74
C MET A 126 1.96 -3.50 2.65
N LEU A 127 3.20 -3.03 2.71
CA LEU A 127 3.77 -2.07 1.79
C LEU A 127 4.98 -2.69 1.08
N LEU A 128 4.92 -2.82 -0.24
CA LEU A 128 6.03 -3.24 -1.09
C LEU A 128 6.41 -2.06 -2.00
N ALA A 129 7.42 -1.32 -1.59
CA ALA A 129 7.88 -0.12 -2.27
C ALA A 129 9.14 -0.42 -3.09
N VAL A 130 9.11 -0.11 -4.39
CA VAL A 130 10.26 -0.28 -5.29
C VAL A 130 11.00 1.06 -5.39
N GLY A 131 12.17 1.14 -4.77
CA GLY A 131 13.00 2.35 -4.78
C GLY A 131 14.03 2.33 -5.91
N GLY A 132 14.28 3.49 -6.54
CA GLY A 132 15.31 3.64 -7.58
C GLY A 132 16.66 4.13 -7.06
N ALA A 133 16.77 4.51 -5.78
CA ALA A 133 18.01 5.00 -5.18
C ALA A 133 18.65 3.93 -4.28
N HIS A 134 19.98 4.02 -4.10
CA HIS A 134 20.71 3.11 -3.22
C HIS A 134 20.39 3.32 -1.74
N GLN A 135 20.57 2.28 -0.93
CA GLN A 135 20.31 2.28 0.52
C GLN A 135 21.01 3.43 1.25
N ARG A 136 22.25 3.76 0.89
CA ARG A 136 23.02 4.88 1.47
C ARG A 136 22.31 6.23 1.31
N THR A 137 21.54 6.44 0.24
CA THR A 137 20.77 7.66 0.01
C THR A 137 19.61 7.76 1.02
N TYR A 138 18.87 6.68 1.20
CA TYR A 138 17.82 6.62 2.19
C TYR A 138 18.32 6.84 3.62
N ALA A 139 19.44 6.20 3.97
CA ALA A 139 20.07 6.34 5.29
C ALA A 139 20.59 7.77 5.53
N ARG A 140 21.31 8.35 4.56
CA ARG A 140 21.93 9.67 4.67
C ARG A 140 20.91 10.79 4.91
N HIS A 141 19.74 10.69 4.29
CA HIS A 141 18.74 11.75 4.31
C HIS A 141 17.53 11.45 5.21
N GLY A 142 17.52 10.31 5.91
CA GLY A 142 16.40 9.94 6.78
C GLY A 142 15.09 9.63 6.02
N TYR A 143 15.16 9.31 4.73
CA TYR A 143 13.95 9.12 3.91
C TYR A 143 13.11 7.93 4.35
N ARG A 144 13.74 6.89 4.91
CA ARG A 144 13.01 5.74 5.45
C ARG A 144 12.13 6.15 6.62
N ASP A 145 12.68 6.92 7.56
CA ASP A 145 11.94 7.41 8.74
C ASP A 145 10.84 8.38 8.32
N ALA A 146 11.11 9.23 7.32
CA ALA A 146 10.10 10.13 6.74
C ALA A 146 8.94 9.33 6.13
N MET A 147 9.22 8.25 5.37
CA MET A 147 8.19 7.36 4.84
C MET A 147 7.41 6.65 5.96
N GLN A 148 8.08 6.21 7.03
CA GLN A 148 7.43 5.59 8.19
C GLN A 148 6.43 6.55 8.85
N VAL A 149 6.85 7.78 9.10
CA VAL A 149 5.99 8.79 9.72
C VAL A 149 4.84 9.17 8.81
N GLN A 150 5.11 9.43 7.53
CA GLN A 150 4.10 9.89 6.59
C GLN A 150 3.08 8.79 6.25
N ILE A 151 3.56 7.60 5.92
CA ILE A 151 2.73 6.52 5.37
C ILE A 151 2.15 5.64 6.47
N ALA A 152 3.02 4.96 7.22
CA ALA A 152 2.55 3.97 8.18
C ALA A 152 1.82 4.62 9.35
N HIS A 153 2.37 5.69 9.92
CA HIS A 153 1.76 6.40 11.04
C HIS A 153 0.70 7.41 10.58
N GLY A 154 1.04 8.30 9.64
CA GLY A 154 0.20 9.44 9.26
C GLY A 154 -1.03 9.08 8.44
N ILE A 155 -0.97 8.04 7.61
CA ILE A 155 -2.12 7.59 6.81
C ILE A 155 -2.82 6.42 7.50
N PHE A 156 -2.17 5.25 7.55
CA PHE A 156 -2.82 4.03 8.04
C PHE A 156 -3.08 4.06 9.54
N GLY A 157 -2.09 4.48 10.32
CA GLY A 157 -2.23 4.63 11.79
C GLY A 157 -3.28 5.67 12.18
N TYR A 158 -3.44 6.75 11.40
CA TYR A 158 -4.50 7.73 11.61
C TYR A 158 -5.89 7.10 11.48
N CYS A 159 -6.08 6.21 10.50
CA CYS A 159 -7.33 5.48 10.29
C CYS A 159 -7.48 4.26 11.21
N GLY A 160 -6.45 3.90 11.98
CA GLY A 160 -6.41 2.74 12.87
C GLY A 160 -5.97 1.44 12.20
N ALA A 161 -5.69 1.44 10.90
CA ALA A 161 -5.17 0.28 10.20
C ALA A 161 -3.73 -0.02 10.64
N ARG A 162 -3.39 -1.31 10.73
CA ARG A 162 -2.07 -1.75 11.18
C ARG A 162 -1.16 -2.07 10.00
N VAL A 163 -0.10 -1.29 9.82
CA VAL A 163 0.97 -1.68 8.89
C VAL A 163 1.78 -2.80 9.53
N VAL A 164 1.58 -4.01 9.07
CA VAL A 164 2.21 -5.22 9.61
C VAL A 164 3.55 -5.51 8.93
N ARG A 165 3.74 -5.00 7.71
CA ARG A 165 4.99 -5.15 6.96
C ARG A 165 5.25 -3.98 6.04
N SER A 166 6.52 -3.54 5.97
CA SER A 166 6.98 -2.50 5.04
C SER A 166 8.32 -2.92 4.42
N GLU A 167 8.31 -3.28 3.14
CA GLU A 167 9.50 -3.66 2.38
C GLU A 167 9.89 -2.54 1.43
N LEU A 168 11.16 -2.13 1.50
CA LEU A 168 11.77 -1.21 0.55
C LEU A 168 12.75 -1.99 -0.32
N LEU A 169 12.29 -2.34 -1.52
CA LEU A 169 13.04 -3.10 -2.51
C LEU A 169 13.91 -2.14 -3.31
N LEU A 170 15.22 -2.23 -3.12
CA LEU A 170 16.19 -1.32 -3.70
C LEU A 170 16.91 -1.99 -4.88
N PRO A 171 17.51 -1.21 -5.80
CA PRO A 171 18.27 -1.76 -6.91
C PRO A 171 19.31 -2.78 -6.40
N PRO A 172 19.39 -3.94 -7.05
CA PRO A 172 20.45 -4.91 -6.76
C PRO A 172 21.84 -4.31 -7.04
N GLY A 173 22.87 -4.92 -6.51
CA GLY A 173 24.26 -4.54 -6.77
C GLY A 173 24.67 -4.77 -8.24
N ASP A 174 25.85 -4.33 -8.59
CA ASP A 174 26.39 -4.53 -9.95
C ASP A 174 26.50 -6.03 -10.27
N GLY A 175 25.84 -6.45 -11.35
CA GLY A 175 25.80 -7.84 -11.80
C GLY A 175 24.73 -8.73 -11.19
N GLU A 176 23.92 -8.20 -10.27
CA GLU A 176 22.78 -8.87 -9.70
C GLU A 176 21.49 -8.54 -10.46
N ASP A 177 20.48 -9.40 -10.34
CA ASP A 177 19.17 -9.18 -10.94
C ASP A 177 18.08 -9.03 -9.87
N TRP A 178 16.85 -8.81 -10.31
CA TRP A 178 15.69 -8.67 -9.43
C TRP A 178 15.08 -10.01 -8.97
N ALA A 179 15.68 -11.17 -9.31
CA ALA A 179 15.12 -12.49 -9.00
C ALA A 179 14.94 -12.70 -7.49
N ALA A 180 15.91 -12.30 -6.68
CA ALA A 180 15.80 -12.39 -5.22
C ALA A 180 14.64 -11.58 -4.66
N HIS A 181 14.28 -10.45 -5.28
CA HIS A 181 13.14 -9.63 -4.88
C HIS A 181 11.81 -10.27 -5.29
N LEU A 182 11.77 -10.94 -6.44
CA LEU A 182 10.60 -11.72 -6.88
C LEU A 182 10.36 -12.92 -5.96
N ASP A 183 11.40 -13.67 -5.62
CA ASP A 183 11.33 -14.78 -4.66
C ASP A 183 10.89 -14.30 -3.27
N ALA A 184 11.38 -13.14 -2.83
CA ALA A 184 10.95 -12.52 -1.58
C ALA A 184 9.46 -12.15 -1.63
N ALA A 185 8.96 -11.57 -2.73
CA ALA A 185 7.56 -11.25 -2.89
C ALA A 185 6.68 -12.50 -2.81
N ARG A 186 7.06 -13.60 -3.49
CA ARG A 186 6.37 -14.88 -3.39
C ARG A 186 6.37 -15.44 -1.97
N SER A 187 7.50 -15.33 -1.26
CA SER A 187 7.60 -15.76 0.14
C SER A 187 6.71 -14.93 1.06
N ILE A 188 6.60 -13.61 0.84
CA ILE A 188 5.67 -12.73 1.56
C ILE A 188 4.23 -13.18 1.32
N GLY A 189 3.87 -13.51 0.07
CA GLY A 189 2.55 -14.04 -0.27
C GLY A 189 2.21 -15.32 0.51
N ARG A 190 3.15 -16.27 0.64
CA ARG A 190 2.96 -17.48 1.45
C ARG A 190 2.78 -17.19 2.94
N ALA A 191 3.39 -16.13 3.44
CA ALA A 191 3.40 -15.76 4.86
C ALA A 191 2.27 -14.80 5.27
N LEU A 192 1.32 -14.47 4.40
CA LEU A 192 0.26 -13.47 4.67
C LEU A 192 -0.47 -13.67 6.00
N ALA A 193 -0.67 -14.91 6.43
CA ALA A 193 -1.37 -15.23 7.68
C ALA A 193 -0.48 -15.14 8.93
N GLN A 194 0.84 -15.16 8.79
CA GLN A 194 1.79 -15.32 9.90
C GLN A 194 2.31 -13.98 10.45
N GLU A 195 1.98 -12.87 9.80
CA GLU A 195 2.55 -11.56 10.12
C GLU A 195 1.67 -10.78 11.11
N ASP A 196 1.55 -11.28 12.32
CA ASP A 196 0.69 -10.63 13.32
C ASP A 196 1.37 -9.51 14.13
N ASP A 197 2.73 -9.39 14.19
CA ASP A 197 3.35 -8.38 15.06
C ASP A 197 4.82 -7.97 14.77
N ALA A 198 5.33 -8.15 13.60
CA ALA A 198 6.62 -7.55 13.25
C ALA A 198 6.43 -6.04 13.01
N GLY A 199 6.31 -5.25 14.07
CA GLY A 199 5.99 -3.82 14.05
C GLY A 199 6.51 -3.11 12.79
N GLY A 200 5.60 -2.57 12.01
CA GLY A 200 5.68 -2.09 10.63
C GLY A 200 6.80 -1.12 10.23
N ALA A 201 7.99 -1.24 10.84
CA ALA A 201 9.17 -0.49 10.45
C ALA A 201 9.68 -0.95 9.07
N TRP A 202 10.04 -0.01 8.21
CA TRP A 202 10.56 -0.28 6.88
C TRP A 202 11.82 -1.15 6.91
N GLN A 203 11.74 -2.35 6.36
CA GLN A 203 12.88 -3.23 6.13
C GLN A 203 13.44 -2.95 4.75
N SER A 204 14.77 -2.78 4.63
CA SER A 204 15.44 -2.74 3.33
C SER A 204 15.90 -4.13 2.95
N ARG A 205 15.51 -4.56 1.76
CA ARG A 205 16.15 -5.70 1.10
C ARG A 205 17.03 -5.17 -0.02
N GLN A 206 18.33 -5.37 0.11
CA GLN A 206 19.23 -5.48 -1.03
C GLN A 206 19.34 -6.98 -1.33
N ALA A 207 19.46 -7.34 -2.60
CA ALA A 207 19.91 -8.69 -2.94
C ALA A 207 21.23 -8.90 -2.18
N VAL A 208 21.30 -9.97 -1.40
CA VAL A 208 22.53 -10.33 -0.69
C VAL A 208 23.45 -10.96 -1.74
N ALA A 209 24.67 -10.44 -1.85
CA ALA A 209 25.73 -10.98 -2.69
C ALA A 209 26.04 -12.44 -2.32
#